data_160c69a592d5774660695de3ecba3212
#
_entry.id   160c69a592d5774660695de3ecba3212
#
_cell.length_a   1.000
_cell.length_b   1.000
_cell.length_c   1.000
_cell.angle_alpha   90.00
_cell.angle_beta   90.00
_cell.angle_gamma   90.00
#
_symmetry.space_group_name_H-M   'P 1'
#
loop_
_entity.id
_entity.type
_entity.pdbx_description
1 polymer ?
#
loop_
_entity_poly.entity_id
_entity_poly.type
_entity_poly.pdbx_seq_one_letter_code
_entity_poly.pdbx_strand_id
1 'polypeptide(L)'
;LKLETDGILRSVETEVSSTLNNLFQGQALQIKIQGGEPTGFSIVDLLKNSDTKITIDSSSRQDMLLSEQGTGVQRMSLIYIIQKLIEKGIGNLGNRMLLVDEPEAFLHPEATRGLSDSLYRISDSMPIIITTHSPILINLEKDHTIIDIFRIDKNDSNAITLFNSESSQFEDDDK
;
A
#
# COMPACT_ATOMS: atom_id res chain seq x y z
N LEU A 1 24.17 -2.70 -14.03
CA LEU A 1 22.71 -2.46 -14.08
C LEU A 1 21.93 -3.71 -13.61
N LYS A 2 22.04 -4.88 -14.28
CA LYS A 2 21.29 -6.10 -13.89
C LYS A 2 21.64 -6.55 -12.47
N LEU A 3 22.91 -6.57 -12.09
CA LEU A 3 23.39 -6.93 -10.75
C LEU A 3 22.92 -5.95 -9.66
N GLU A 4 22.87 -4.67 -9.96
CA GLU A 4 22.35 -3.65 -9.03
C GLU A 4 20.84 -3.79 -8.85
N THR A 5 20.11 -4.03 -9.94
CA THR A 5 18.66 -4.25 -9.92
C THR A 5 18.30 -5.50 -9.12
N ASP A 6 19.01 -6.62 -9.33
CA ASP A 6 18.81 -7.86 -8.58
C ASP A 6 19.12 -7.68 -7.09
N GLY A 7 20.13 -6.88 -6.76
CA GLY A 7 20.46 -6.54 -5.37
C GLY A 7 19.36 -5.76 -4.67
N ILE A 8 18.77 -4.80 -5.37
CA ILE A 8 17.66 -3.98 -4.85
C ILE A 8 16.40 -4.83 -4.67
N LEU A 9 16.04 -5.65 -5.68
CA LEU A 9 14.86 -6.52 -5.56
C LEU A 9 14.99 -7.48 -4.38
N ARG A 10 16.14 -8.10 -4.16
CA ARG A 10 16.39 -8.96 -2.99
C ARG A 10 16.27 -8.21 -1.66
N SER A 11 16.72 -6.96 -1.60
CA SER A 11 16.55 -6.14 -0.40
C SER A 11 15.05 -5.87 -0.14
N VAL A 12 14.29 -5.54 -1.19
CA VAL A 12 12.84 -5.35 -1.10
C VAL A 12 12.14 -6.63 -0.65
N GLU A 13 12.48 -7.79 -1.25
CA GLU A 13 11.95 -9.10 -0.86
C GLU A 13 12.15 -9.39 0.62
N THR A 14 13.36 -9.15 1.13
CA THR A 14 13.71 -9.41 2.53
C THR A 14 12.94 -8.50 3.48
N GLU A 15 12.90 -7.20 3.19
CA GLU A 15 12.24 -6.22 4.05
C GLU A 15 10.72 -6.39 4.05
N VAL A 16 10.11 -6.64 2.89
CA VAL A 16 8.66 -6.90 2.78
C VAL A 16 8.30 -8.21 3.49
N SER A 17 9.06 -9.28 3.30
CA SER A 17 8.84 -10.56 3.99
C SER A 17 8.90 -10.39 5.50
N SER A 18 9.88 -9.65 6.02
CA SER A 18 9.98 -9.36 7.45
C SER A 18 8.75 -8.62 7.98
N THR A 19 8.29 -7.60 7.25
CA THR A 19 7.12 -6.81 7.64
C THR A 19 5.84 -7.66 7.63
N LEU A 20 5.65 -8.48 6.59
CA LEU A 20 4.50 -9.38 6.51
C LEU A 20 4.50 -10.42 7.64
N ASN A 21 5.65 -10.99 7.99
CA ASN A 21 5.76 -11.96 9.08
C ASN A 21 5.42 -11.36 10.45
N ASN A 22 5.69 -10.07 10.66
CA ASN A 22 5.28 -9.37 11.87
C ASN A 22 3.77 -9.16 11.95
N LEU A 23 3.11 -8.97 10.80
CA LEU A 23 1.67 -8.71 10.73
C LEU A 23 0.83 -10.01 10.69
N PHE A 24 1.31 -11.01 9.98
CA PHE A 24 0.62 -12.29 9.79
C PHE A 24 1.36 -13.39 10.56
N GLN A 25 1.36 -13.28 11.88
CA GLN A 25 2.06 -14.21 12.78
C GLN A 25 1.66 -15.67 12.52
N GLY A 26 2.66 -16.55 12.47
CA GLY A 26 2.47 -17.99 12.30
C GLY A 26 2.45 -18.49 10.85
N GLN A 27 2.58 -17.62 9.83
CA GLN A 27 2.56 -18.04 8.43
C GLN A 27 3.94 -18.16 7.75
N ALA A 28 5.02 -17.64 8.33
CA ALA A 28 6.37 -17.64 7.76
C ALA A 28 6.38 -17.28 6.26
N LEU A 29 5.85 -16.09 5.94
CA LEU A 29 5.70 -15.62 4.56
C LEU A 29 7.03 -15.12 3.99
N GLN A 30 7.35 -15.51 2.78
CA GLN A 30 8.53 -15.04 2.05
C GLN A 30 8.12 -14.61 0.64
N ILE A 31 8.29 -13.32 0.33
CA ILE A 31 8.03 -12.75 -0.99
C ILE A 31 9.23 -12.97 -1.89
N LYS A 32 8.97 -13.33 -3.15
CA LYS A 32 9.94 -13.38 -4.23
C LYS A 32 9.41 -12.61 -5.44
N ILE A 33 10.25 -11.78 -6.02
CA ILE A 33 9.94 -10.97 -7.19
C ILE A 33 10.83 -11.42 -8.33
N GLN A 34 10.26 -12.11 -9.31
CA GLN A 34 10.96 -12.52 -10.53
C GLN A 34 10.59 -11.55 -11.64
N GLY A 35 11.53 -10.68 -11.99
CA GLY A 35 11.40 -9.82 -13.17
C GLY A 35 11.54 -10.63 -14.45
N GLY A 36 10.75 -10.28 -15.47
CA GLY A 36 10.93 -10.79 -16.82
C GLY A 36 12.23 -10.29 -17.47
N GLU A 37 12.53 -10.74 -18.69
CA GLU A 37 13.66 -10.23 -19.47
C GLU A 37 13.50 -8.71 -19.68
N PRO A 38 14.53 -7.91 -19.37
CA PRO A 38 14.43 -6.46 -19.45
C PRO A 38 14.31 -6.02 -20.92
N THR A 39 13.14 -5.56 -21.31
CA THR A 39 12.92 -4.90 -22.61
C THR A 39 13.15 -3.39 -22.54
N GLY A 40 13.44 -2.86 -21.34
CA GLY A 40 13.68 -1.45 -21.07
C GLY A 40 14.73 -1.22 -19.98
N PHE A 41 15.13 0.05 -19.81
CA PHE A 41 16.20 0.46 -18.90
C PHE A 41 15.72 0.86 -17.48
N SER A 42 14.43 0.64 -17.13
CA SER A 42 13.92 1.02 -15.83
C SER A 42 13.24 -0.16 -15.11
N ILE A 43 13.32 -0.16 -13.77
CA ILE A 43 12.66 -1.16 -12.91
C ILE A 43 11.13 -1.07 -13.03
N VAL A 44 10.60 0.12 -13.32
CA VAL A 44 9.16 0.29 -13.56
C VAL A 44 8.75 -0.48 -14.83
N ASP A 45 9.61 -0.56 -15.83
CA ASP A 45 9.34 -1.33 -17.04
C ASP A 45 9.44 -2.84 -16.77
N LEU A 46 10.34 -3.27 -15.89
CA LEU A 46 10.41 -4.65 -15.41
C LEU A 46 9.12 -5.09 -14.70
N LEU A 47 8.56 -4.22 -13.85
CA LEU A 47 7.33 -4.50 -13.13
C LEU A 47 6.07 -4.42 -14.03
N LYS A 48 6.15 -3.70 -15.15
CA LYS A 48 5.07 -3.61 -16.15
C LYS A 48 5.09 -4.76 -17.16
N ASN A 49 6.18 -5.51 -17.22
CA ASN A 49 6.28 -6.61 -18.15
C ASN A 49 5.36 -7.75 -17.72
N SER A 50 4.60 -8.33 -18.65
CA SER A 50 3.68 -9.44 -18.42
C SER A 50 4.34 -10.69 -17.82
N ASP A 51 5.67 -10.76 -17.90
CA ASP A 51 6.47 -11.89 -17.38
C ASP A 51 6.94 -11.69 -15.93
N THR A 52 6.66 -10.53 -15.32
CA THR A 52 6.99 -10.31 -13.89
C THR A 52 6.06 -11.14 -13.03
N LYS A 53 6.63 -12.02 -12.21
CA LYS A 53 5.90 -12.85 -11.25
C LYS A 53 6.29 -12.45 -9.84
N ILE A 54 5.29 -12.27 -9.00
CA ILE A 54 5.46 -12.13 -7.55
C ILE A 54 4.91 -13.39 -6.94
N THR A 55 5.77 -14.15 -6.28
CA THR A 55 5.41 -15.36 -5.56
C THR A 55 5.61 -15.19 -4.07
N ILE A 56 4.93 -15.97 -3.28
CA ILE A 56 5.01 -16.00 -1.84
C ILE A 56 5.16 -17.44 -1.37
N ASP A 57 6.16 -17.67 -0.54
CA ASP A 57 6.35 -18.93 0.16
C ASP A 57 5.74 -18.82 1.56
N SER A 58 5.16 -19.91 2.03
CA SER A 58 4.71 -20.08 3.41
C SER A 58 5.34 -21.33 4.00
N SER A 59 5.15 -21.57 5.30
CA SER A 59 5.64 -22.79 5.99
C SER A 59 5.14 -24.08 5.34
N SER A 60 4.02 -24.05 4.63
CA SER A 60 3.35 -25.24 4.07
C SER A 60 3.37 -25.32 2.56
N ARG A 61 3.63 -24.22 1.84
CA ARG A 61 3.57 -24.15 0.38
C ARG A 61 4.64 -23.20 -0.17
N GLN A 62 5.22 -23.56 -1.31
CA GLN A 62 6.24 -22.76 -2.00
C GLN A 62 5.72 -22.31 -3.38
N ASP A 63 6.32 -21.23 -3.90
CA ASP A 63 6.07 -20.66 -5.23
C ASP A 63 4.61 -20.37 -5.56
N MET A 64 3.80 -20.02 -4.53
CA MET A 64 2.43 -19.61 -4.76
C MET A 64 2.38 -18.22 -5.37
N LEU A 65 1.57 -18.01 -6.40
CA LEU A 65 1.37 -16.67 -6.93
C LEU A 65 0.73 -15.76 -5.87
N LEU A 66 1.22 -14.52 -5.78
CA LEU A 66 0.64 -13.53 -4.87
C LEU A 66 -0.85 -13.33 -5.16
N SER A 67 -1.27 -13.40 -6.43
CA SER A 67 -2.66 -13.31 -6.86
C SER A 67 -3.57 -14.43 -6.35
N GLU A 68 -3.00 -15.54 -5.87
CA GLU A 68 -3.74 -16.68 -5.32
C GLU A 68 -3.88 -16.63 -3.80
N GLN A 69 -3.27 -15.62 -3.17
CA GLN A 69 -3.35 -15.42 -1.73
C GLN A 69 -4.66 -14.77 -1.31
N GLY A 70 -4.95 -14.76 -0.01
CA GLY A 70 -6.04 -13.98 0.55
C GLY A 70 -5.85 -12.47 0.28
N THR A 71 -6.95 -11.77 0.02
CA THR A 71 -6.96 -10.36 -0.40
C THR A 71 -6.13 -9.45 0.52
N GLY A 72 -6.17 -9.69 1.84
CA GLY A 72 -5.37 -8.93 2.81
C GLY A 72 -3.87 -9.05 2.57
N VAL A 73 -3.38 -10.29 2.35
CA VAL A 73 -1.96 -10.54 2.06
C VAL A 73 -1.56 -9.91 0.73
N GLN A 74 -2.40 -10.02 -0.30
CA GLN A 74 -2.15 -9.40 -1.60
C GLN A 74 -1.97 -7.88 -1.49
N ARG A 75 -2.94 -7.20 -0.86
CA ARG A 75 -2.95 -5.74 -0.72
C ARG A 75 -1.75 -5.24 0.09
N MET A 76 -1.51 -5.85 1.25
CA MET A 76 -0.38 -5.47 2.11
C MET A 76 0.96 -5.68 1.40
N SER A 77 1.14 -6.82 0.72
CA SER A 77 2.37 -7.10 -0.03
C SER A 77 2.63 -6.05 -1.10
N LEU A 78 1.62 -5.69 -1.89
CA LEU A 78 1.76 -4.70 -2.95
C LEU A 78 2.10 -3.31 -2.38
N ILE A 79 1.43 -2.87 -1.31
CA ILE A 79 1.70 -1.57 -0.69
C ILE A 79 3.11 -1.52 -0.11
N TYR A 80 3.56 -2.58 0.58
CA TYR A 80 4.92 -2.64 1.10
C TYR A 80 5.98 -2.69 -0.01
N ILE A 81 5.72 -3.42 -1.10
CA ILE A 81 6.61 -3.42 -2.27
C ILE A 81 6.72 -2.00 -2.83
N ILE A 82 5.60 -1.30 -3.03
CA ILE A 82 5.58 0.09 -3.52
C ILE A 82 6.37 0.99 -2.56
N GLN A 83 6.11 0.91 -1.26
CA GLN A 83 6.83 1.68 -0.24
C GLN A 83 8.34 1.45 -0.34
N LYS A 84 8.78 0.19 -0.38
CA LYS A 84 10.20 -0.15 -0.43
C LYS A 84 10.88 0.27 -1.71
N LEU A 85 10.20 0.19 -2.85
CA LEU A 85 10.70 0.69 -4.12
C LEU A 85 10.91 2.21 -4.08
N ILE A 86 9.98 2.95 -3.47
CA ILE A 86 10.08 4.40 -3.28
C ILE A 86 11.26 4.73 -2.35
N GLU A 87 11.35 4.09 -1.19
CA GLU A 87 12.45 4.29 -0.22
C GLU A 87 13.84 4.01 -0.84
N LYS A 88 13.94 3.08 -1.79
CA LYS A 88 15.18 2.77 -2.52
C LYS A 88 15.44 3.72 -3.69
N GLY A 89 14.61 4.74 -3.90
CA GLY A 89 14.74 5.66 -5.03
C GLY A 89 14.51 5.03 -6.39
N ILE A 90 13.82 3.89 -6.43
CA ILE A 90 13.57 3.15 -7.65
C ILE A 90 12.35 3.71 -8.35
N GLY A 91 12.59 4.21 -9.53
CA GLY A 91 11.59 4.86 -10.35
C GLY A 91 11.59 6.36 -10.12
N ASN A 92 11.85 7.10 -11.19
CA ASN A 92 11.54 8.52 -11.21
C ASN A 92 10.02 8.64 -11.20
N LEU A 93 9.43 8.79 -10.00
CA LEU A 93 7.98 8.79 -9.82
C LEU A 93 7.33 10.01 -10.47
N GLY A 94 8.14 11.06 -10.79
CA GLY A 94 7.65 12.28 -11.45
C GLY A 94 6.37 12.81 -10.77
N ASN A 95 5.47 13.36 -11.59
CA ASN A 95 4.16 13.83 -11.13
C ASN A 95 3.15 12.67 -11.05
N ARG A 96 3.40 11.67 -10.19
CA ARG A 96 2.50 10.54 -9.98
C ARG A 96 1.71 10.71 -8.70
N MET A 97 0.56 10.08 -8.67
CA MET A 97 -0.35 10.04 -7.52
C MET A 97 -0.80 8.59 -7.31
N LEU A 98 -0.90 8.17 -6.07
CA LEU A 98 -1.44 6.87 -5.71
C LEU A 98 -2.93 7.03 -5.32
N LEU A 99 -3.80 6.29 -5.98
CA LEU A 99 -5.22 6.20 -5.65
C LEU A 99 -5.49 4.80 -5.10
N VAL A 100 -6.05 4.72 -3.91
CA VAL A 100 -6.35 3.43 -3.26
C VAL A 100 -7.76 3.45 -2.69
N ASP A 101 -8.57 2.51 -3.13
CA ASP A 101 -9.95 2.36 -2.70
C ASP A 101 -10.03 1.30 -1.60
N GLU A 102 -10.56 1.71 -0.43
CA GLU A 102 -10.73 0.85 0.76
C GLU A 102 -9.52 -0.08 1.02
N PRO A 103 -8.32 0.48 1.21
CA PRO A 103 -7.11 -0.35 1.35
C PRO A 103 -7.16 -1.30 2.54
N GLU A 104 -7.95 -0.98 3.56
CA GLU A 104 -8.13 -1.79 4.77
C GLU A 104 -9.13 -2.94 4.62
N ALA A 105 -9.89 -2.99 3.52
CA ALA A 105 -10.89 -4.03 3.34
C ALA A 105 -10.29 -5.43 3.52
N PHE A 106 -10.92 -6.25 4.37
CA PHE A 106 -10.47 -7.60 4.74
C PHE A 106 -9.19 -7.67 5.60
N LEU A 107 -8.75 -6.55 6.18
CA LEU A 107 -7.62 -6.54 7.11
C LEU A 107 -8.09 -6.57 8.57
N HIS A 108 -7.30 -7.26 9.41
CA HIS A 108 -7.44 -7.16 10.86
C HIS A 108 -6.96 -5.76 11.34
N PRO A 109 -7.50 -5.19 12.43
CA PRO A 109 -7.13 -3.86 12.91
C PRO A 109 -5.63 -3.60 13.07
N GLU A 110 -4.84 -4.58 13.51
CA GLU A 110 -3.39 -4.43 13.60
C GLU A 110 -2.72 -4.30 12.23
N ALA A 111 -3.17 -5.08 11.24
CA ALA A 111 -2.68 -4.95 9.87
C ALA A 111 -3.09 -3.61 9.27
N THR A 112 -4.27 -3.10 9.60
CA THR A 112 -4.74 -1.76 9.19
C THR A 112 -3.85 -0.64 9.78
N ARG A 113 -3.36 -0.76 11.01
CA ARG A 113 -2.38 0.20 11.56
C ARG A 113 -1.07 0.18 10.79
N GLY A 114 -0.52 -1.01 10.53
CA GLY A 114 0.69 -1.13 9.71
C GLY A 114 0.51 -0.60 8.29
N LEU A 115 -0.68 -0.78 7.71
CA LEU A 115 -1.05 -0.19 6.43
C LEU A 115 -1.07 1.34 6.51
N SER A 116 -1.70 1.91 7.54
CA SER A 116 -1.74 3.36 7.78
C SER A 116 -0.32 3.94 7.79
N ASP A 117 0.57 3.37 8.61
CA ASP A 117 1.96 3.82 8.70
C ASP A 117 2.68 3.78 7.34
N SER A 118 2.42 2.76 6.54
CA SER A 118 3.03 2.62 5.21
C SER A 118 2.50 3.65 4.22
N LEU A 119 1.20 3.91 4.23
CA LEU A 119 0.58 4.93 3.37
C LEU A 119 1.11 6.33 3.71
N TYR A 120 1.24 6.67 5.00
CA TYR A 120 1.84 7.93 5.42
C TYR A 120 3.30 8.06 4.99
N ARG A 121 4.11 7.00 5.07
CA ARG A 121 5.49 7.01 4.56
C ARG A 121 5.56 7.19 3.04
N ILE A 122 4.66 6.57 2.29
CA ILE A 122 4.58 6.78 0.85
C ILE A 122 4.19 8.24 0.55
N SER A 123 3.30 8.84 1.37
CA SER A 123 2.83 10.21 1.17
C SER A 123 3.93 11.26 1.32
N ASP A 124 5.01 10.96 2.05
CA ASP A 124 6.20 11.82 2.12
C ASP A 124 6.89 11.98 0.75
N SER A 125 6.65 11.07 -0.19
CA SER A 125 7.31 11.04 -1.50
C SER A 125 6.38 11.29 -2.68
N MET A 126 5.07 11.07 -2.52
CA MET A 126 4.09 11.25 -3.57
C MET A 126 2.69 11.47 -2.99
N PRO A 127 1.82 12.27 -3.64
CA PRO A 127 0.43 12.43 -3.22
C PRO A 127 -0.32 11.10 -3.21
N ILE A 128 -1.11 10.88 -2.16
CA ILE A 128 -1.99 9.71 -2.03
C ILE A 128 -3.41 10.20 -1.79
N ILE A 129 -4.36 9.57 -2.49
CA ILE A 129 -5.78 9.70 -2.19
C ILE A 129 -6.31 8.31 -1.85
N ILE A 130 -6.96 8.21 -0.71
CA ILE A 130 -7.61 6.97 -0.27
C ILE A 130 -9.09 7.20 -0.02
N THR A 131 -9.91 6.21 -0.34
CA THR A 131 -11.26 6.10 0.24
C THR A 131 -11.19 5.10 1.40
N THR A 132 -11.88 5.37 2.50
CA THR A 132 -11.86 4.48 3.66
C THR A 132 -13.12 4.62 4.49
N HIS A 133 -13.52 3.52 5.12
CA HIS A 133 -14.53 3.50 6.19
C HIS A 133 -13.88 3.27 7.57
N SER A 134 -12.56 3.18 7.64
CA SER A 134 -11.83 2.88 8.87
C SER A 134 -11.24 4.14 9.51
N PRO A 135 -11.63 4.48 10.74
CA PRO A 135 -11.00 5.57 11.47
C PRO A 135 -9.50 5.31 11.77
N ILE A 136 -9.05 4.05 11.71
CA ILE A 136 -7.65 3.69 11.95
C ILE A 136 -6.71 4.27 10.88
N LEU A 137 -7.20 4.48 9.64
CA LEU A 137 -6.42 5.08 8.56
C LEU A 137 -6.33 6.60 8.67
N ILE A 138 -7.13 7.21 9.53
CA ILE A 138 -7.15 8.65 9.74
C ILE A 138 -6.21 8.98 10.88
N ASN A 139 -5.08 9.62 10.58
CA ASN A 139 -4.16 10.10 11.59
C ASN A 139 -4.25 11.63 11.70
N LEU A 140 -5.00 12.09 12.69
CA LEU A 140 -5.23 13.52 12.95
C LEU A 140 -3.99 14.26 13.50
N GLU A 141 -2.95 13.52 13.92
CA GLU A 141 -1.69 14.12 14.37
C GLU A 141 -0.78 14.57 13.20
N LYS A 142 -1.15 14.24 11.97
CA LYS A 142 -0.40 14.61 10.77
C LYS A 142 -0.94 15.91 10.18
N ASP A 143 -0.13 16.98 10.21
CA ASP A 143 -0.48 18.34 9.80
C ASP A 143 -0.92 18.52 8.33
N HIS A 144 -0.78 17.50 7.50
CA HIS A 144 -1.08 17.56 6.07
C HIS A 144 -2.18 16.60 5.62
N THR A 145 -2.94 16.06 6.57
CA THR A 145 -4.06 15.18 6.23
C THR A 145 -5.29 16.03 5.94
N ILE A 146 -5.77 15.98 4.69
CA ILE A 146 -7.06 16.58 4.29
C ILE A 146 -8.09 15.46 4.31
N ILE A 147 -9.19 15.67 5.04
CA ILE A 147 -10.25 14.69 5.18
C ILE A 147 -11.52 15.28 4.59
N ASP A 148 -12.02 14.62 3.55
CA ASP A 148 -13.30 14.92 2.95
C ASP A 148 -14.30 13.83 3.33
N ILE A 149 -15.37 14.21 4.04
CA ILE A 149 -16.42 13.29 4.45
C ILE A 149 -17.61 13.48 3.50
N PHE A 150 -18.02 12.41 2.84
CA PHE A 150 -19.16 12.39 1.95
C PHE A 150 -20.34 11.69 2.65
N ARG A 151 -21.47 12.39 2.74
CA ARG A 151 -22.73 11.82 3.22
C ARG A 151 -23.76 11.82 2.10
N ILE A 152 -24.32 10.66 1.81
CA ILE A 152 -25.43 10.54 0.87
C ILE A 152 -26.73 10.83 1.65
N ASP A 153 -27.53 11.80 1.20
CA ASP A 153 -28.84 12.04 1.78
C ASP A 153 -29.77 10.85 1.47
N LYS A 154 -30.40 10.30 2.52
CA LYS A 154 -31.33 9.17 2.38
C LYS A 154 -32.58 9.52 1.57
N ASN A 155 -32.94 10.81 1.50
CA ASN A 155 -34.14 11.29 0.81
C ASN A 155 -33.85 11.72 -0.63
N ASP A 156 -32.60 12.01 -0.95
CA ASP A 156 -32.14 12.34 -2.30
C ASP A 156 -30.80 11.63 -2.56
N SER A 157 -30.86 10.51 -3.26
CA SER A 157 -29.70 9.69 -3.59
C SER A 157 -28.64 10.41 -4.45
N ASN A 158 -28.97 11.58 -4.99
CA ASN A 158 -28.05 12.43 -5.77
C ASN A 158 -27.44 13.55 -4.94
N ALA A 159 -27.93 13.80 -3.72
CA ALA A 159 -27.37 14.82 -2.84
C ALA A 159 -26.19 14.28 -2.07
N ILE A 160 -24.99 14.62 -2.50
CA ILE A 160 -23.74 14.37 -1.78
C ILE A 160 -23.38 15.64 -1.03
N THR A 161 -23.39 15.59 0.28
CA THR A 161 -22.90 16.70 1.12
C THR A 161 -21.43 16.46 1.41
N LEU A 162 -20.57 17.39 0.99
CA LEU A 162 -19.15 17.39 1.29
C LEU A 162 -18.93 18.15 2.60
N PHE A 163 -18.39 17.49 3.60
CA PHE A 163 -17.85 18.14 4.79
C PHE A 163 -16.33 18.20 4.62
N ASN A 164 -15.84 19.40 4.29
CA ASN A 164 -14.41 19.65 4.29
C ASN A 164 -14.02 20.08 5.71
N SER A 165 -13.27 19.27 6.42
CA SER A 165 -12.70 19.63 7.70
C SER A 165 -11.19 19.73 7.58
N GLU A 166 -10.65 20.94 7.67
CA GLU A 166 -9.29 21.09 8.14
C GLU A 166 -9.22 20.47 9.54
N SER A 167 -8.13 19.76 9.87
CA SER A 167 -7.97 19.00 11.12
C SER A 167 -8.25 19.79 12.42
N SER A 168 -8.27 21.11 12.35
CA SER A 168 -8.60 22.03 13.43
C SER A 168 -10.10 22.14 13.75
N GLN A 169 -11.00 21.59 12.94
CA GLN A 169 -12.46 21.72 13.15
C GLN A 169 -13.08 20.54 13.91
N PHE A 170 -12.35 19.46 14.15
CA PHE A 170 -12.88 18.29 14.89
C PHE A 170 -12.96 18.51 16.41
N GLU A 171 -12.31 19.54 16.96
CA GLU A 171 -12.31 19.79 18.41
C GLU A 171 -13.61 20.46 18.93
N ASP A 172 -14.43 21.03 18.07
CA ASP A 172 -15.57 21.86 18.51
C ASP A 172 -16.96 21.18 18.46
N ASP A 173 -17.12 20.04 17.81
CA ASP A 173 -18.42 19.38 17.64
C ASP A 173 -18.78 18.32 18.71
N ASP A 174 -17.91 18.07 19.69
CA ASP A 174 -18.13 17.13 20.80
C ASP A 174 -18.56 17.83 22.11
N LYS A 175 -19.23 18.99 22.03
CA LYS A 175 -19.83 19.65 23.20
C LYS A 175 -21.34 19.67 23.18
#